data_7cf0da506090d16021344ebef41e8754
#
_entry.id   7cf0da506090d16021344ebef41e8754
#
_cell.length_a   1.000
_cell.length_b   1.000
_cell.length_c   1.000
_cell.angle_alpha   90.00
_cell.angle_beta   90.00
_cell.angle_gamma   90.00
#
_symmetry.space_group_name_H-M   'P 1'
#
loop_
_entity.id
_entity.type
_entity.pdbx_description
1 polymer ?
#
loop_
_entity_poly.entity_id
_entity_poly.type
_entity_poly.pdbx_seq_one_letter_code
_entity_poly.pdbx_strand_id
1 'polypeptide(L)'
;MDIIKNFPALMQGKKLMYVHGFGSSAASGTVTLLRTLLPSAEVIAEDIPLHPAEGLEMLRTLCKTHQPDLIIGTSMGGMYTEMLRGYDRILINPALQMGDTMIKHDMLGRQTFQNPRKDGVQEFIVTKSLVNEYKDVTAGVFAGLTPEDAARVIGLFGDEDDVVDTFDLFREQYPVAIRFHGGHRLTDKVALHYLIPVIRWIDDRQNGRERSIVYLEMSALADAFNKPRPSMHKAYELLIENYDVYIVAPAPTNHPEKVAQVQLWVEQYLNVPAYNRIVFTNRPALLYGDYFISLSVPEDFMGTSLLFGSSEFKTWEEVITYFDRLGG
;
A
#
# COMPACT_ATOMS: atom_id res chain seq x y z
N MET A 1 -12.73 -17.48 16.54
CA MET A 1 -11.53 -17.17 15.74
C MET A 1 -12.04 -16.83 14.37
N ASP A 2 -12.09 -15.57 14.04
CA ASP A 2 -12.41 -15.16 12.67
C ASP A 2 -11.33 -15.73 11.76
N ILE A 3 -11.72 -16.49 10.73
CA ILE A 3 -10.79 -17.07 9.76
C ILE A 3 -10.22 -15.87 8.99
N ILE A 4 -8.95 -15.55 9.24
CA ILE A 4 -8.26 -14.51 8.49
C ILE A 4 -8.24 -14.97 7.03
N LYS A 5 -8.83 -14.17 6.14
CA LYS A 5 -8.81 -14.40 4.68
C LYS A 5 -7.33 -14.53 4.25
N ASN A 6 -6.97 -15.56 3.48
CA ASN A 6 -5.65 -15.72 2.89
C ASN A 6 -5.69 -15.69 1.37
N PHE A 7 -4.54 -15.47 0.75
CA PHE A 7 -4.41 -15.24 -0.69
C PHE A 7 -3.34 -16.18 -1.28
N PRO A 8 -3.63 -17.49 -1.43
CA PRO A 8 -2.62 -18.50 -1.83
C PRO A 8 -2.09 -18.30 -3.26
N ALA A 9 -2.84 -17.62 -4.14
CA ALA A 9 -2.38 -17.34 -5.50
C ALA A 9 -1.50 -16.08 -5.58
N LEU A 10 -1.47 -15.26 -4.51
CA LEU A 10 -0.72 -14.00 -4.49
C LEU A 10 0.73 -14.27 -4.09
N MET A 11 1.68 -13.71 -4.83
CA MET A 11 3.12 -13.92 -4.63
C MET A 11 3.54 -15.41 -4.63
N GLN A 12 2.80 -16.26 -5.33
CA GLN A 12 3.04 -17.70 -5.35
C GLN A 12 4.44 -18.02 -5.91
N GLY A 13 5.23 -18.76 -5.13
CA GLY A 13 6.60 -19.15 -5.46
C GLY A 13 7.63 -18.01 -5.42
N LYS A 14 7.23 -16.82 -4.98
CA LYS A 14 8.08 -15.63 -4.84
C LYS A 14 8.59 -15.46 -3.42
N LYS A 15 9.65 -14.68 -3.29
CA LYS A 15 10.31 -14.34 -2.02
C LYS A 15 9.95 -12.93 -1.58
N LEU A 16 9.42 -12.82 -0.38
CA LEU A 16 9.09 -11.57 0.26
C LEU A 16 10.00 -11.35 1.46
N MET A 17 10.81 -10.31 1.47
CA MET A 17 11.62 -9.95 2.63
C MET A 17 10.90 -8.92 3.47
N TYR A 18 10.73 -9.20 4.77
CA TYR A 18 10.17 -8.25 5.72
C TYR A 18 11.25 -7.68 6.64
N VAL A 19 11.29 -6.35 6.75
CA VAL A 19 12.23 -5.58 7.55
C VAL A 19 11.49 -4.93 8.71
N HIS A 20 11.74 -5.41 9.93
CA HIS A 20 11.01 -5.00 11.13
C HIS A 20 11.42 -3.62 11.66
N GLY A 21 10.53 -3.01 12.47
CA GLY A 21 10.78 -1.74 13.14
C GLY A 21 11.74 -1.82 14.35
N PHE A 22 12.07 -0.66 14.90
CA PHE A 22 12.96 -0.54 16.06
C PHE A 22 12.41 -1.28 17.28
N GLY A 23 13.29 -1.96 18.01
CA GLY A 23 12.89 -2.76 19.18
C GLY A 23 12.02 -3.98 18.89
N SER A 24 11.85 -4.37 17.62
CA SER A 24 11.13 -5.57 17.20
C SER A 24 12.10 -6.70 16.80
N SER A 25 11.60 -7.76 16.17
CA SER A 25 12.42 -8.90 15.71
C SER A 25 11.78 -9.63 14.52
N ALA A 26 12.48 -10.64 14.00
CA ALA A 26 11.97 -11.59 13.02
C ALA A 26 10.79 -12.44 13.52
N ALA A 27 10.54 -12.49 14.83
CA ALA A 27 9.39 -13.17 15.46
C ALA A 27 8.19 -12.25 15.69
N SER A 28 8.13 -11.08 15.02
CA SER A 28 7.03 -10.12 15.17
C SER A 28 5.70 -10.66 14.66
N GLY A 29 4.60 -10.14 15.20
CA GLY A 29 3.25 -10.45 14.74
C GLY A 29 3.04 -10.15 13.24
N THR A 30 3.72 -9.14 12.70
CA THR A 30 3.66 -8.82 11.26
C THR A 30 4.23 -9.93 10.38
N VAL A 31 5.32 -10.59 10.80
CA VAL A 31 5.86 -11.75 10.07
C VAL A 31 4.86 -12.89 10.05
N THR A 32 4.22 -13.17 11.19
CA THR A 32 3.17 -14.19 11.30
C THR A 32 1.98 -13.83 10.41
N LEU A 33 1.56 -12.58 10.42
CA LEU A 33 0.46 -12.08 9.59
C LEU A 33 0.77 -12.26 8.10
N LEU A 34 1.94 -11.84 7.62
CA LEU A 34 2.35 -11.99 6.23
C LEU A 34 2.37 -13.46 5.79
N ARG A 35 2.89 -14.36 6.62
CA ARG A 35 2.88 -15.81 6.34
C ARG A 35 1.47 -16.39 6.27
N THR A 36 0.55 -15.87 7.08
CA THR A 36 -0.86 -16.28 7.08
C THR A 36 -1.59 -15.76 5.83
N LEU A 37 -1.38 -14.49 5.48
CA LEU A 37 -2.04 -13.87 4.33
C LEU A 37 -1.51 -14.42 2.99
N LEU A 38 -0.21 -14.75 2.91
CA LEU A 38 0.50 -15.13 1.69
C LEU A 38 1.14 -16.54 1.86
N PRO A 39 0.34 -17.60 2.02
CA PRO A 39 0.85 -18.92 2.41
C PRO A 39 1.73 -19.59 1.33
N SER A 40 1.69 -19.13 0.09
CA SER A 40 2.49 -19.64 -1.01
C SER A 40 3.74 -18.81 -1.33
N ALA A 41 3.98 -17.73 -0.57
CA ALA A 41 5.20 -16.94 -0.64
C ALA A 41 6.22 -17.40 0.41
N GLU A 42 7.50 -17.31 0.09
CA GLU A 42 8.59 -17.47 1.06
C GLU A 42 8.80 -16.13 1.79
N VAL A 43 8.39 -16.04 3.07
CA VAL A 43 8.60 -14.83 3.87
C VAL A 43 9.89 -14.92 4.66
N ILE A 44 10.88 -14.11 4.25
CA ILE A 44 12.21 -13.98 4.84
C ILE A 44 12.19 -12.83 5.86
N ALA A 45 12.61 -13.10 7.08
CA ALA A 45 12.78 -12.08 8.11
C ALA A 45 13.93 -12.47 9.04
N GLU A 46 14.81 -11.51 9.34
CA GLU A 46 15.96 -11.68 10.23
C GLU A 46 15.98 -10.59 11.31
N ASP A 47 16.64 -10.88 12.43
CA ASP A 47 16.82 -9.92 13.52
C ASP A 47 17.86 -8.88 13.12
N ILE A 48 17.43 -7.64 12.96
CA ILE A 48 18.31 -6.54 12.52
C ILE A 48 19.22 -6.12 13.67
N PRO A 49 20.54 -5.96 13.44
CA PRO A 49 21.48 -5.36 14.40
C PRO A 49 21.01 -3.98 14.87
N LEU A 50 21.40 -3.62 16.08
CA LEU A 50 21.05 -2.34 16.70
C LEU A 50 21.74 -1.16 15.99
N HIS A 51 22.99 -1.35 15.57
CA HIS A 51 23.79 -0.35 14.87
C HIS A 51 23.38 -0.25 13.41
N PRO A 52 23.01 0.95 12.90
CA PRO A 52 22.37 1.09 11.60
C PRO A 52 23.26 0.69 10.42
N ALA A 53 24.56 0.91 10.49
CA ALA A 53 25.49 0.51 9.44
C ALA A 53 25.58 -1.02 9.30
N GLU A 54 25.63 -1.74 10.43
CA GLU A 54 25.62 -3.21 10.46
C GLU A 54 24.29 -3.76 9.96
N GLY A 55 23.17 -3.14 10.39
CA GLY A 55 21.83 -3.50 9.94
C GLY A 55 21.67 -3.37 8.43
N LEU A 56 22.10 -2.26 7.86
CA LEU A 56 22.04 -2.02 6.42
C LEU A 56 22.92 -3.00 5.62
N GLU A 57 24.12 -3.30 6.09
CA GLU A 57 25.02 -4.25 5.41
C GLU A 57 24.46 -5.68 5.48
N MET A 58 23.91 -6.07 6.61
CA MET A 58 23.21 -7.36 6.76
C MET A 58 22.06 -7.46 5.76
N LEU A 59 21.21 -6.44 5.68
CA LEU A 59 20.05 -6.42 4.77
C LEU A 59 20.49 -6.47 3.30
N ARG A 60 21.55 -5.76 2.92
CA ARG A 60 22.15 -5.84 1.58
C ARG A 60 22.66 -7.23 1.25
N THR A 61 23.27 -7.90 2.24
CA THR A 61 23.72 -9.29 2.09
C THR A 61 22.55 -10.25 1.91
N LEU A 62 21.49 -10.09 2.69
CA LEU A 62 20.24 -10.86 2.53
C LEU A 62 19.62 -10.65 1.15
N CYS A 63 19.57 -9.41 0.67
CA CYS A 63 19.09 -9.11 -0.69
C CYS A 63 19.91 -9.82 -1.76
N LYS A 64 21.26 -9.79 -1.67
CA LYS A 64 22.14 -10.48 -2.61
C LYS A 64 21.98 -12.00 -2.56
N THR A 65 21.79 -12.57 -1.38
CA THR A 65 21.69 -14.03 -1.17
C THR A 65 20.33 -14.57 -1.61
N HIS A 66 19.26 -13.88 -1.23
CA HIS A 66 17.90 -14.38 -1.44
C HIS A 66 17.23 -13.84 -2.69
N GLN A 67 17.68 -12.69 -3.22
CA GLN A 67 17.08 -12.00 -4.37
C GLN A 67 15.54 -11.86 -4.20
N PRO A 68 15.07 -11.13 -3.16
CA PRO A 68 13.64 -11.02 -2.91
C PRO A 68 12.90 -10.34 -4.07
N ASP A 69 11.72 -10.83 -4.40
CA ASP A 69 10.82 -10.24 -5.40
C ASP A 69 10.14 -8.98 -4.86
N LEU A 70 9.97 -8.90 -3.54
CA LEU A 70 9.36 -7.77 -2.84
C LEU A 70 9.99 -7.58 -1.46
N ILE A 71 10.27 -6.34 -1.10
CA ILE A 71 10.72 -5.97 0.25
C ILE A 71 9.65 -5.10 0.91
N ILE A 72 9.23 -5.45 2.13
CA ILE A 72 8.29 -4.68 2.94
C ILE A 72 8.97 -4.26 4.23
N GLY A 73 8.99 -2.97 4.51
CA GLY A 73 9.55 -2.44 5.75
C GLY A 73 8.58 -1.56 6.52
N THR A 74 8.58 -1.68 7.84
CA THR A 74 7.76 -0.87 8.74
C THR A 74 8.61 0.01 9.64
N SER A 75 8.25 1.27 9.82
CA SER A 75 8.95 2.21 10.72
C SER A 75 10.47 2.31 10.39
N MET A 76 11.36 2.00 11.35
CA MET A 76 12.81 1.87 11.10
C MET A 76 13.10 0.90 9.93
N GLY A 77 12.37 -0.22 9.86
CA GLY A 77 12.49 -1.16 8.74
C GLY A 77 12.13 -0.52 7.40
N GLY A 78 11.18 0.41 7.38
CA GLY A 78 10.85 1.22 6.20
C GLY A 78 12.00 2.13 5.78
N MET A 79 12.70 2.74 6.75
CA MET A 79 13.93 3.51 6.49
C MET A 79 15.00 2.65 5.80
N TYR A 80 15.28 1.46 6.31
CA TYR A 80 16.23 0.56 5.67
C TYR A 80 15.78 0.10 4.28
N THR A 81 14.48 -0.25 4.16
CA THR A 81 13.89 -0.71 2.90
C THR A 81 14.02 0.36 1.81
N GLU A 82 13.91 1.63 2.17
CA GLU A 82 14.14 2.74 1.26
C GLU A 82 15.55 2.67 0.64
N MET A 83 16.57 2.33 1.42
CA MET A 83 17.98 2.27 0.99
C MET A 83 18.34 1.00 0.21
N LEU A 84 17.44 0.02 0.08
CA LEU A 84 17.64 -1.22 -0.67
C LEU A 84 17.19 -1.05 -2.12
N ARG A 85 18.03 -0.42 -2.94
CA ARG A 85 17.75 -0.06 -4.33
C ARG A 85 17.61 -1.28 -5.25
N GLY A 86 16.84 -1.10 -6.34
CA GLY A 86 16.70 -2.08 -7.40
C GLY A 86 15.65 -3.17 -7.16
N TYR A 87 14.91 -3.11 -6.06
CA TYR A 87 13.83 -4.04 -5.72
C TYR A 87 12.47 -3.35 -5.72
N ASP A 88 11.39 -4.10 -5.90
CA ASP A 88 10.05 -3.63 -5.58
C ASP A 88 9.91 -3.51 -4.06
N ARG A 89 9.43 -2.37 -3.57
CA ARG A 89 9.44 -2.04 -2.15
C ARG A 89 8.13 -1.41 -1.70
N ILE A 90 7.68 -1.83 -0.51
CA ILE A 90 6.57 -1.18 0.19
C ILE A 90 7.10 -0.68 1.53
N LEU A 91 6.96 0.62 1.77
CA LEU A 91 7.35 1.27 3.01
C LEU A 91 6.09 1.65 3.79
N ILE A 92 5.97 1.17 5.02
CA ILE A 92 4.81 1.43 5.88
C ILE A 92 5.26 2.30 7.05
N ASN A 93 4.73 3.51 7.15
CA ASN A 93 5.10 4.50 8.15
C ASN A 93 6.64 4.59 8.33
N PRO A 94 7.42 4.80 7.25
CA PRO A 94 8.87 4.71 7.30
C PRO A 94 9.47 5.83 8.15
N ALA A 95 10.30 5.48 9.13
CA ALA A 95 11.01 6.44 9.99
C ALA A 95 12.23 7.04 9.25
N LEU A 96 11.99 7.77 8.15
CA LEU A 96 13.03 8.32 7.27
C LEU A 96 14.00 9.29 7.99
N GLN A 97 13.62 9.78 9.16
CA GLN A 97 14.41 10.61 10.07
C GLN A 97 14.54 9.92 11.43
N MET A 98 14.97 8.64 11.44
CA MET A 98 14.94 7.79 12.62
C MET A 98 15.67 8.39 13.84
N GLY A 99 16.82 9.04 13.64
CA GLY A 99 17.53 9.66 14.75
C GLY A 99 16.76 10.81 15.43
N ASP A 100 16.00 11.58 14.66
CA ASP A 100 15.13 12.64 15.19
C ASP A 100 13.87 12.04 15.84
N THR A 101 13.33 10.98 15.27
CA THR A 101 12.24 10.20 15.89
C THR A 101 12.63 9.66 17.26
N MET A 102 13.86 9.13 17.42
CA MET A 102 14.38 8.66 18.71
C MET A 102 14.42 9.76 19.77
N ILE A 103 14.80 10.98 19.39
CA ILE A 103 14.83 12.14 20.31
C ILE A 103 13.41 12.59 20.65
N LYS A 104 12.56 12.75 19.64
CA LYS A 104 11.18 13.22 19.79
C LYS A 104 10.37 12.33 20.77
N HIS A 105 10.65 11.03 20.77
CA HIS A 105 9.93 10.05 21.61
C HIS A 105 10.72 9.60 22.84
N ASP A 106 11.74 10.34 23.24
CA ASP A 106 12.56 10.10 24.46
C ASP A 106 13.01 8.63 24.60
N MET A 107 13.54 8.08 23.49
CA MET A 107 13.97 6.66 23.44
C MET A 107 15.34 6.41 24.07
N LEU A 108 16.02 7.44 24.65
CA LEU A 108 17.32 7.26 25.27
C LEU A 108 17.23 6.36 26.51
N GLY A 109 18.29 5.58 26.74
CA GLY A 109 18.41 4.71 27.90
C GLY A 109 18.05 3.26 27.61
N ARG A 110 17.65 2.54 28.66
CA ARG A 110 17.31 1.10 28.58
C ARG A 110 15.98 0.90 27.90
N GLN A 111 15.96 0.01 26.91
CA GLN A 111 14.79 -0.41 26.15
C GLN A 111 14.66 -1.93 26.17
N THR A 112 13.46 -2.43 25.96
CA THR A 112 13.17 -3.88 25.89
C THR A 112 12.69 -4.22 24.50
N PHE A 113 13.18 -5.32 23.92
CA PHE A 113 12.65 -5.83 22.67
C PHE A 113 11.20 -6.31 22.84
N GLN A 114 10.34 -5.89 21.93
CA GLN A 114 8.89 -6.20 21.96
C GLN A 114 8.60 -7.67 21.63
N ASN A 115 9.54 -8.34 20.94
CA ASN A 115 9.42 -9.72 20.50
C ASN A 115 10.71 -10.49 20.78
N PRO A 116 10.64 -11.83 20.98
CA PRO A 116 11.84 -12.64 21.15
C PRO A 116 12.78 -12.53 19.97
N ARG A 117 14.08 -12.48 20.25
CA ARG A 117 15.15 -12.52 19.23
C ARG A 117 15.82 -13.89 19.22
N LYS A 118 16.40 -14.26 18.07
CA LYS A 118 17.15 -15.52 17.92
C LYS A 118 18.39 -15.60 18.81
N ASP A 119 19.04 -14.45 19.09
CA ASP A 119 20.21 -14.32 19.98
C ASP A 119 19.84 -14.37 21.47
N GLY A 120 18.55 -14.38 21.83
CA GLY A 120 18.07 -14.39 23.22
C GLY A 120 18.20 -13.06 23.95
N VAL A 121 18.69 -12.01 23.31
CA VAL A 121 18.80 -10.66 23.89
C VAL A 121 17.41 -10.06 24.11
N GLN A 122 17.13 -9.62 25.33
CA GLN A 122 15.83 -9.06 25.70
C GLN A 122 15.85 -7.54 25.87
N GLU A 123 17.02 -6.97 26.20
CA GLU A 123 17.17 -5.55 26.47
C GLU A 123 18.34 -4.97 25.69
N PHE A 124 18.27 -3.67 25.40
CA PHE A 124 19.34 -2.92 24.78
C PHE A 124 19.38 -1.48 25.33
N ILE A 125 20.45 -0.76 25.02
CA ILE A 125 20.61 0.62 25.47
C ILE A 125 20.69 1.55 24.26
N VAL A 126 19.80 2.53 24.22
CA VAL A 126 19.88 3.64 23.24
C VAL A 126 20.76 4.74 23.83
N THR A 127 21.92 4.89 23.23
CA THR A 127 22.89 5.94 23.59
C THR A 127 22.75 7.15 22.67
N LYS A 128 23.30 8.30 23.06
CA LYS A 128 23.45 9.46 22.17
C LYS A 128 24.28 9.14 20.93
N SER A 129 25.30 8.25 21.06
CA SER A 129 26.07 7.78 19.92
C SER A 129 25.21 7.05 18.92
N LEU A 130 24.37 6.11 19.38
CA LEU A 130 23.47 5.37 18.52
C LEU A 130 22.47 6.29 17.78
N VAL A 131 21.93 7.30 18.48
CA VAL A 131 21.06 8.31 17.84
C VAL A 131 21.81 9.05 16.72
N ASN A 132 23.06 9.44 16.95
CA ASN A 132 23.86 10.10 15.91
C ASN A 132 24.16 9.17 14.73
N GLU A 133 24.45 7.89 14.96
CA GLU A 133 24.62 6.90 13.91
C GLU A 133 23.36 6.80 13.01
N TYR A 134 22.16 6.82 13.61
CA TYR A 134 20.92 6.86 12.85
C TYR A 134 20.73 8.18 12.08
N LYS A 135 21.13 9.32 12.65
CA LYS A 135 21.12 10.62 11.95
C LYS A 135 22.05 10.60 10.74
N ASP A 136 23.25 10.09 10.91
CA ASP A 136 24.27 10.01 9.85
C ASP A 136 23.79 9.11 8.70
N VAL A 137 23.20 7.95 9.00
CA VAL A 137 22.66 7.04 7.99
C VAL A 137 21.46 7.66 7.27
N THR A 138 20.54 8.33 7.99
CA THR A 138 19.35 8.93 7.38
C THR A 138 19.63 10.23 6.63
N ALA A 139 20.76 10.89 6.86
CA ALA A 139 21.17 12.07 6.09
C ALA A 139 21.29 11.80 4.57
N GLY A 140 21.57 10.55 4.20
CA GLY A 140 21.69 10.09 2.80
C GLY A 140 20.55 9.19 2.33
N VAL A 141 19.40 9.19 3.01
CA VAL A 141 18.34 8.21 2.77
C VAL A 141 17.85 8.17 1.30
N PHE A 142 17.80 9.31 0.63
CA PHE A 142 17.41 9.39 -0.79
C PHE A 142 18.59 9.49 -1.77
N ALA A 143 19.83 9.34 -1.29
CA ALA A 143 21.01 9.48 -2.14
C ALA A 143 21.01 8.42 -3.26
N GLY A 144 21.24 8.86 -4.50
CA GLY A 144 21.31 7.98 -5.67
C GLY A 144 19.96 7.43 -6.14
N LEU A 145 18.85 8.00 -5.71
CA LEU A 145 17.53 7.64 -6.22
C LEU A 145 17.42 8.01 -7.70
N THR A 146 16.96 7.05 -8.53
CA THR A 146 16.64 7.29 -9.94
C THR A 146 15.13 7.22 -10.17
N PRO A 147 14.59 7.81 -11.26
CA PRO A 147 13.17 7.71 -11.59
C PRO A 147 12.68 6.25 -11.73
N GLU A 148 13.51 5.37 -12.28
CA GLU A 148 13.21 3.94 -12.46
C GLU A 148 13.10 3.23 -11.11
N ASP A 149 13.99 3.56 -10.17
CA ASP A 149 13.94 3.00 -8.82
C ASP A 149 12.75 3.59 -8.02
N ALA A 150 12.47 4.90 -8.19
CA ALA A 150 11.32 5.54 -7.55
C ALA A 150 9.98 4.94 -7.99
N ALA A 151 9.85 4.54 -9.27
CA ALA A 151 8.65 3.90 -9.80
C ALA A 151 8.37 2.50 -9.20
N ARG A 152 9.34 1.91 -8.49
CA ARG A 152 9.23 0.59 -7.84
C ARG A 152 8.89 0.69 -6.35
N VAL A 153 8.65 1.89 -5.84
CA VAL A 153 8.44 2.14 -4.40
C VAL A 153 7.04 2.68 -4.16
N ILE A 154 6.38 2.09 -3.18
CA ILE A 154 5.06 2.52 -2.71
C ILE A 154 5.13 2.78 -1.22
N GLY A 155 4.72 3.97 -0.78
CA GLY A 155 4.60 4.34 0.63
C GLY A 155 3.17 4.23 1.13
N LEU A 156 2.99 3.61 2.29
CA LEU A 156 1.72 3.55 3.02
C LEU A 156 1.87 4.29 4.34
N PHE A 157 0.99 5.26 4.61
CA PHE A 157 1.09 6.17 5.76
C PHE A 157 -0.22 6.22 6.53
N GLY A 158 -0.16 5.98 7.85
CA GLY A 158 -1.30 6.15 8.74
C GLY A 158 -1.64 7.63 8.96
N ASP A 159 -2.90 8.00 8.79
CA ASP A 159 -3.37 9.37 9.03
C ASP A 159 -3.48 9.72 10.53
N GLU A 160 -3.39 8.71 11.40
CA GLU A 160 -3.35 8.82 12.86
C GLU A 160 -1.99 8.38 13.43
N ASP A 161 -0.91 8.39 12.64
CA ASP A 161 0.43 8.04 13.12
C ASP A 161 1.01 9.17 13.98
N ASP A 162 1.12 8.91 15.29
CA ASP A 162 1.68 9.83 16.29
C ASP A 162 3.20 9.65 16.50
N VAL A 163 3.80 8.63 15.89
CA VAL A 163 5.23 8.31 16.03
C VAL A 163 6.05 8.92 14.91
N VAL A 164 5.62 8.74 13.65
CA VAL A 164 6.36 9.12 12.45
C VAL A 164 5.50 10.04 11.59
N ASP A 165 6.07 11.15 11.15
CA ASP A 165 5.45 12.09 10.21
C ASP A 165 6.42 12.37 9.06
N THR A 166 6.46 11.46 8.09
CA THR A 166 7.36 11.54 6.93
C THR A 166 6.61 11.45 5.58
N PHE A 167 5.30 11.62 5.61
CA PHE A 167 4.47 11.56 4.39
C PHE A 167 4.89 12.60 3.35
N ASP A 168 5.01 13.86 3.74
CA ASP A 168 5.38 14.94 2.83
C ASP A 168 6.81 14.77 2.30
N LEU A 169 7.74 14.39 3.17
CA LEU A 169 9.12 14.09 2.80
C LEU A 169 9.21 12.95 1.78
N PHE A 170 8.39 11.91 1.94
CA PHE A 170 8.35 10.77 1.03
C PHE A 170 7.75 11.16 -0.33
N ARG A 171 6.59 11.85 -0.36
CA ARG A 171 5.90 12.18 -1.61
C ARG A 171 6.65 13.16 -2.50
N GLU A 172 7.60 13.92 -1.96
CA GLU A 172 8.50 14.76 -2.75
C GLU A 172 9.45 13.93 -3.61
N GLN A 173 9.74 12.69 -3.23
CA GLN A 173 10.69 11.81 -3.87
C GLN A 173 10.03 10.67 -4.66
N TYR A 174 8.84 10.26 -4.27
CA TYR A 174 8.16 9.07 -4.78
C TYR A 174 6.78 9.38 -5.35
N PRO A 175 6.42 8.80 -6.52
CA PRO A 175 5.14 9.08 -7.17
C PRO A 175 3.92 8.48 -6.47
N VAL A 176 4.11 7.45 -5.62
CA VAL A 176 3.01 6.74 -4.98
C VAL A 176 3.15 6.76 -3.45
N ALA A 177 2.47 7.70 -2.82
CA ALA A 177 2.35 7.85 -1.38
C ALA A 177 0.86 7.78 -1.00
N ILE A 178 0.45 6.73 -0.31
CA ILE A 178 -0.95 6.42 0.00
C ILE A 178 -1.20 6.59 1.49
N ARG A 179 -2.24 7.32 1.85
CA ARG A 179 -2.72 7.39 3.23
C ARG A 179 -3.69 6.27 3.52
N PHE A 180 -3.62 5.71 4.72
CA PHE A 180 -4.62 4.77 5.24
C PHE A 180 -5.15 5.26 6.59
N HIS A 181 -6.38 4.89 6.92
CA HIS A 181 -6.96 5.22 8.20
C HIS A 181 -6.42 4.29 9.29
N GLY A 182 -5.54 4.83 10.12
CA GLY A 182 -4.89 4.10 11.21
C GLY A 182 -3.62 4.77 11.73
N GLY A 183 -3.10 4.22 12.82
CA GLY A 183 -1.89 4.72 13.49
C GLY A 183 -0.60 4.08 12.99
N HIS A 184 0.43 4.11 13.85
CA HIS A 184 1.79 3.67 13.51
C HIS A 184 1.91 2.18 13.19
N ARG A 185 1.11 1.33 13.84
CA ARG A 185 1.23 -0.13 13.71
C ARG A 185 0.43 -0.66 12.53
N LEU A 186 1.03 -1.59 11.78
CA LEU A 186 0.31 -2.38 10.79
C LEU A 186 -0.64 -3.36 11.51
N THR A 187 -1.93 -3.11 11.40
CA THR A 187 -3.00 -3.99 11.91
C THR A 187 -3.48 -4.94 10.82
N ASP A 188 -4.17 -6.02 11.21
CA ASP A 188 -4.77 -6.97 10.25
C ASP A 188 -5.71 -6.26 9.27
N LYS A 189 -6.49 -5.28 9.75
CA LYS A 189 -7.38 -4.47 8.92
C LYS A 189 -6.61 -3.67 7.88
N VAL A 190 -5.55 -2.97 8.28
CA VAL A 190 -4.70 -2.20 7.37
C VAL A 190 -4.00 -3.12 6.37
N ALA A 191 -3.55 -4.29 6.82
CA ALA A 191 -2.94 -5.27 5.92
C ALA A 191 -3.92 -5.74 4.84
N LEU A 192 -5.14 -6.11 5.21
CA LEU A 192 -6.15 -6.61 4.27
C LEU A 192 -6.62 -5.54 3.27
N HIS A 193 -6.89 -4.31 3.74
CA HIS A 193 -7.52 -3.28 2.92
C HIS A 193 -6.52 -2.39 2.15
N TYR A 194 -5.25 -2.34 2.56
CA TYR A 194 -4.24 -1.47 1.93
C TYR A 194 -3.00 -2.23 1.46
N LEU A 195 -2.41 -3.07 2.30
CA LEU A 195 -1.17 -3.76 1.94
C LEU A 195 -1.42 -4.85 0.88
N ILE A 196 -2.43 -5.70 1.06
CA ILE A 196 -2.76 -6.78 0.10
C ILE A 196 -3.10 -6.25 -1.30
N PRO A 197 -3.95 -5.21 -1.49
CA PRO A 197 -4.16 -4.61 -2.81
C PRO A 197 -2.89 -4.08 -3.47
N VAL A 198 -1.97 -3.49 -2.70
CA VAL A 198 -0.67 -3.02 -3.22
C VAL A 198 0.22 -4.20 -3.61
N ILE A 199 0.30 -5.25 -2.79
CA ILE A 199 1.05 -6.48 -3.13
C ILE A 199 0.49 -7.10 -4.42
N ARG A 200 -0.85 -7.17 -4.57
CA ARG A 200 -1.50 -7.69 -5.77
C ARG A 200 -1.12 -6.87 -7.01
N TRP A 201 -1.14 -5.57 -6.91
CA TRP A 201 -0.71 -4.70 -7.99
C TRP A 201 0.74 -4.93 -8.42
N ILE A 202 1.65 -5.12 -7.45
CA ILE A 202 3.06 -5.44 -7.72
C ILE A 202 3.17 -6.84 -8.36
N ASP A 203 2.48 -7.85 -7.81
CA ASP A 203 2.50 -9.22 -8.30
C ASP A 203 1.96 -9.34 -9.74
N ASP A 204 0.84 -8.66 -10.04
CA ASP A 204 0.28 -8.61 -11.39
C ASP A 204 1.27 -7.97 -12.38
N ARG A 205 1.90 -6.85 -12.01
CA ARG A 205 2.92 -6.19 -12.82
C ARG A 205 4.13 -7.08 -13.08
N GLN A 206 4.63 -7.76 -12.06
CA GLN A 206 5.77 -8.68 -12.18
C GLN A 206 5.46 -9.89 -13.06
N ASN A 207 4.22 -10.36 -13.03
CA ASN A 207 3.77 -11.51 -13.83
C ASN A 207 3.29 -11.12 -15.24
N GLY A 208 3.25 -9.83 -15.57
CA GLY A 208 2.63 -9.34 -16.80
C GLY A 208 1.15 -9.74 -16.90
N ARG A 209 0.45 -9.85 -15.76
CA ARG A 209 -0.96 -10.26 -15.74
C ARG A 209 -1.84 -9.09 -16.15
N GLU A 210 -2.58 -9.30 -17.23
CA GLU A 210 -3.64 -8.40 -17.66
C GLU A 210 -4.97 -8.85 -17.06
N ARG A 211 -5.76 -7.88 -16.58
CA ARG A 211 -7.10 -8.10 -16.06
C ARG A 211 -8.10 -7.31 -16.88
N SER A 212 -9.34 -7.78 -16.95
CA SER A 212 -10.42 -7.00 -17.53
C SER A 212 -10.59 -5.67 -16.80
N ILE A 213 -10.76 -4.60 -17.58
CA ILE A 213 -10.83 -3.23 -17.08
C ILE A 213 -12.27 -2.88 -16.72
N VAL A 214 -12.48 -2.39 -15.52
CA VAL A 214 -13.77 -1.87 -15.04
C VAL A 214 -13.64 -0.38 -14.74
N TYR A 215 -14.42 0.43 -15.44
CA TYR A 215 -14.57 1.85 -15.18
C TYR A 215 -15.74 2.10 -14.24
N LEU A 216 -15.49 2.82 -13.14
CA LEU A 216 -16.49 3.27 -12.19
C LEU A 216 -16.64 4.79 -12.30
N GLU A 217 -17.75 5.27 -12.82
CA GLU A 217 -18.00 6.70 -12.89
C GLU A 217 -18.35 7.26 -11.50
N MET A 218 -17.83 8.43 -11.16
CA MET A 218 -18.06 9.09 -9.86
C MET A 218 -19.54 9.24 -9.52
N SER A 219 -20.40 9.45 -10.52
CA SER A 219 -21.85 9.56 -10.34
C SER A 219 -22.52 8.29 -9.79
N ALA A 220 -21.97 7.10 -10.09
CA ALA A 220 -22.42 5.83 -9.54
C ALA A 220 -21.84 5.54 -8.15
N LEU A 221 -20.69 6.09 -7.82
CA LEU A 221 -20.01 5.89 -6.54
C LEU A 221 -20.57 6.78 -5.41
N ALA A 222 -20.80 8.06 -5.71
CA ALA A 222 -21.25 9.06 -4.77
C ALA A 222 -22.74 9.42 -4.97
N ASP A 223 -23.40 9.80 -3.89
CA ASP A 223 -24.76 10.36 -3.93
C ASP A 223 -24.74 11.87 -4.21
N ALA A 224 -25.92 12.50 -4.23
CA ALA A 224 -26.08 13.92 -4.45
C ALA A 224 -25.41 14.82 -3.36
N PHE A 225 -25.09 14.23 -2.22
CA PHE A 225 -24.40 14.90 -1.10
C PHE A 225 -22.91 14.56 -1.04
N ASN A 226 -22.37 13.99 -2.11
CA ASN A 226 -20.96 13.57 -2.24
C ASN A 226 -20.55 12.50 -1.20
N LYS A 227 -21.50 11.68 -0.72
CA LYS A 227 -21.24 10.56 0.18
C LYS A 227 -21.21 9.24 -0.60
N PRO A 228 -20.40 8.25 -0.15
CA PRO A 228 -20.43 6.93 -0.74
C PRO A 228 -21.82 6.32 -0.70
N ARG A 229 -22.26 5.73 -1.82
CA ARG A 229 -23.54 5.02 -1.86
C ARG A 229 -23.48 3.75 -1.02
N PRO A 230 -24.61 3.27 -0.49
CA PRO A 230 -24.65 1.99 0.24
C PRO A 230 -24.04 0.85 -0.55
N SER A 231 -23.29 -0.03 0.13
CA SER A 231 -22.58 -1.21 -0.42
C SER A 231 -21.50 -0.91 -1.48
N MET A 232 -21.22 0.36 -1.79
CA MET A 232 -20.19 0.75 -2.76
C MET A 232 -18.81 0.21 -2.37
N HIS A 233 -18.41 0.31 -1.09
CA HIS A 233 -17.13 -0.21 -0.62
C HIS A 233 -17.00 -1.73 -0.84
N LYS A 234 -18.06 -2.49 -0.52
CA LYS A 234 -18.08 -3.95 -0.72
C LYS A 234 -17.93 -4.30 -2.21
N ALA A 235 -18.61 -3.57 -3.09
CA ALA A 235 -18.47 -3.75 -4.54
C ALA A 235 -17.07 -3.41 -5.03
N TYR A 236 -16.50 -2.31 -4.55
CA TYR A 236 -15.14 -1.90 -4.89
C TYR A 236 -14.10 -2.95 -4.46
N GLU A 237 -14.20 -3.48 -3.23
CA GLU A 237 -13.31 -4.53 -2.73
C GLU A 237 -13.38 -5.80 -3.58
N LEU A 238 -14.58 -6.24 -3.97
CA LEU A 238 -14.77 -7.37 -4.89
C LEU A 238 -14.10 -7.10 -6.24
N LEU A 239 -14.35 -5.94 -6.81
CA LEU A 239 -13.85 -5.60 -8.15
C LEU A 239 -12.32 -5.51 -8.18
N ILE A 240 -11.68 -4.88 -7.21
CA ILE A 240 -10.20 -4.77 -7.19
C ILE A 240 -9.49 -6.11 -6.95
N GLU A 241 -10.18 -7.13 -6.46
CA GLU A 241 -9.61 -8.48 -6.36
C GLU A 241 -9.43 -9.15 -7.72
N ASN A 242 -10.29 -8.88 -8.68
CA ASN A 242 -10.40 -9.64 -9.92
C ASN A 242 -10.23 -8.81 -11.19
N TYR A 243 -10.37 -7.49 -11.10
CA TYR A 243 -10.38 -6.56 -12.23
C TYR A 243 -9.39 -5.41 -12.04
N ASP A 244 -9.00 -4.79 -13.16
CA ASP A 244 -8.32 -3.49 -13.16
C ASP A 244 -9.35 -2.37 -13.10
N VAL A 245 -9.53 -1.81 -11.91
CA VAL A 245 -10.54 -0.79 -11.63
C VAL A 245 -9.97 0.61 -11.80
N TYR A 246 -10.65 1.43 -12.60
CA TYR A 246 -10.37 2.85 -12.80
C TYR A 246 -11.58 3.70 -12.45
N ILE A 247 -11.34 4.84 -11.85
CA ILE A 247 -12.38 5.83 -11.54
C ILE A 247 -12.46 6.81 -12.69
N VAL A 248 -13.66 7.09 -13.17
CA VAL A 248 -13.90 8.07 -14.22
C VAL A 248 -14.69 9.24 -13.67
N ALA A 249 -14.21 10.44 -13.95
CA ALA A 249 -14.90 11.68 -13.61
C ALA A 249 -14.92 12.63 -14.80
N PRO A 250 -15.92 13.52 -14.92
CA PRO A 250 -15.93 14.56 -15.93
C PRO A 250 -14.70 15.50 -15.79
N ALA A 251 -14.07 15.84 -16.90
CA ALA A 251 -13.00 16.83 -16.91
C ALA A 251 -13.61 18.24 -16.68
N PRO A 252 -13.32 18.91 -15.57
CA PRO A 252 -13.93 20.19 -15.26
C PRO A 252 -13.21 21.32 -16.02
N THR A 253 -13.85 21.86 -17.05
CA THR A 253 -13.26 22.90 -17.91
C THR A 253 -13.19 24.27 -17.24
N ASN A 254 -14.19 24.61 -16.40
CA ASN A 254 -14.28 25.93 -15.75
C ASN A 254 -14.04 25.90 -14.24
N HIS A 255 -13.84 24.72 -13.67
CA HIS A 255 -13.73 24.48 -12.23
C HIS A 255 -12.58 23.52 -11.91
N PRO A 256 -11.31 23.93 -12.13
CA PRO A 256 -10.16 23.02 -11.95
C PRO A 256 -10.03 22.50 -10.50
N GLU A 257 -10.58 23.21 -9.52
CA GLU A 257 -10.66 22.78 -8.12
C GLU A 257 -11.42 21.46 -7.92
N LYS A 258 -12.32 21.11 -8.83
CA LYS A 258 -13.05 19.83 -8.78
C LYS A 258 -12.16 18.62 -9.02
N VAL A 259 -11.04 18.78 -9.73
CA VAL A 259 -10.04 17.70 -9.87
C VAL A 259 -9.53 17.30 -8.49
N ALA A 260 -9.08 18.29 -7.70
CA ALA A 260 -8.61 18.05 -6.34
C ALA A 260 -9.71 17.44 -5.44
N GLN A 261 -10.95 17.89 -5.58
CA GLN A 261 -12.08 17.34 -4.82
C GLN A 261 -12.33 15.86 -5.12
N VAL A 262 -12.26 15.45 -6.39
CA VAL A 262 -12.39 14.04 -6.77
C VAL A 262 -11.20 13.22 -6.24
N GLN A 263 -9.98 13.72 -6.36
CA GLN A 263 -8.80 13.05 -5.83
C GLN A 263 -8.89 12.85 -4.31
N LEU A 264 -9.27 13.88 -3.55
CA LEU A 264 -9.48 13.79 -2.11
C LEU A 264 -10.61 12.81 -1.75
N TRP A 265 -11.70 12.80 -2.52
CA TRP A 265 -12.79 11.85 -2.32
C TRP A 265 -12.33 10.40 -2.52
N VAL A 266 -11.59 10.13 -3.59
CA VAL A 266 -11.03 8.80 -3.89
C VAL A 266 -10.03 8.39 -2.80
N GLU A 267 -9.16 9.30 -2.35
CA GLU A 267 -8.23 9.05 -1.26
C GLU A 267 -8.95 8.74 0.04
N GLN A 268 -10.03 9.44 0.34
CA GLN A 268 -10.80 9.27 1.57
C GLN A 268 -11.63 7.98 1.59
N TYR A 269 -12.26 7.63 0.46
CA TYR A 269 -13.29 6.60 0.44
C TYR A 269 -12.91 5.32 -0.31
N LEU A 270 -12.03 5.37 -1.30
CA LEU A 270 -11.63 4.19 -2.07
C LEU A 270 -10.16 3.80 -1.85
N ASN A 271 -9.28 4.80 -1.88
CA ASN A 271 -7.85 4.65 -1.69
C ASN A 271 -7.18 3.71 -2.72
N VAL A 272 -6.70 2.53 -2.30
CA VAL A 272 -5.92 1.61 -3.14
C VAL A 272 -6.84 0.63 -3.87
N PRO A 273 -6.60 0.35 -5.17
CA PRO A 273 -5.62 0.92 -6.09
C PRO A 273 -6.08 2.20 -6.81
N ALA A 274 -7.30 2.68 -6.56
CA ALA A 274 -7.88 3.84 -7.25
C ALA A 274 -7.09 5.15 -7.07
N TYR A 275 -6.23 5.22 -6.04
CA TYR A 275 -5.43 6.41 -5.71
C TYR A 275 -4.75 7.07 -6.93
N ASN A 276 -4.18 6.32 -7.85
CA ASN A 276 -3.58 6.83 -9.08
C ASN A 276 -4.22 6.24 -10.35
N ARG A 277 -5.46 5.76 -10.25
CA ARG A 277 -6.25 5.21 -11.36
C ARG A 277 -7.50 6.05 -11.61
N ILE A 278 -7.33 7.38 -11.67
CA ILE A 278 -8.43 8.32 -11.94
C ILE A 278 -8.25 8.87 -13.35
N VAL A 279 -9.30 8.79 -14.15
CA VAL A 279 -9.36 9.32 -15.52
C VAL A 279 -10.36 10.48 -15.55
N PHE A 280 -9.90 11.67 -15.91
CA PHE A 280 -10.77 12.82 -16.15
C PHE A 280 -11.06 12.94 -17.65
N THR A 281 -12.31 12.74 -18.05
CA THR A 281 -12.71 12.82 -19.45
C THR A 281 -14.15 13.27 -19.61
N ASN A 282 -14.42 14.06 -20.65
CA ASN A 282 -15.78 14.39 -21.13
C ASN A 282 -16.20 13.49 -22.30
N ARG A 283 -15.35 12.52 -22.68
CA ARG A 283 -15.62 11.58 -23.77
C ARG A 283 -15.28 10.14 -23.36
N PRO A 284 -16.15 9.49 -22.54
CA PRO A 284 -15.92 8.12 -22.10
C PRO A 284 -15.75 7.10 -23.25
N ALA A 285 -16.32 7.39 -24.42
CA ALA A 285 -16.16 6.57 -25.62
C ALA A 285 -14.70 6.39 -26.10
N LEU A 286 -13.78 7.26 -25.64
CA LEU A 286 -12.33 7.11 -25.95
C LEU A 286 -11.63 6.12 -25.01
N LEU A 287 -12.32 5.65 -23.97
CA LEU A 287 -11.77 4.68 -23.02
C LEU A 287 -11.90 3.27 -23.59
N TYR A 288 -10.80 2.57 -23.61
CA TYR A 288 -10.77 1.15 -23.91
C TYR A 288 -10.90 0.34 -22.63
N GLY A 289 -11.91 -0.54 -22.54
CA GLY A 289 -12.14 -1.37 -21.36
C GLY A 289 -13.32 -2.33 -21.54
N ASP A 290 -13.52 -3.21 -20.56
CA ASP A 290 -14.50 -4.29 -20.66
C ASP A 290 -15.86 -3.90 -20.07
N TYR A 291 -15.83 -3.15 -18.96
CA TYR A 291 -17.07 -2.75 -18.25
C TYR A 291 -17.05 -1.26 -17.91
N PHE A 292 -18.24 -0.64 -17.97
CA PHE A 292 -18.44 0.76 -17.57
C PHE A 292 -19.69 0.87 -16.69
N ILE A 293 -19.54 1.30 -15.43
CA ILE A 293 -20.62 1.43 -14.46
C ILE A 293 -20.90 2.91 -14.21
N SER A 294 -22.09 3.39 -14.59
CA SER A 294 -22.46 4.80 -14.50
C SER A 294 -23.98 5.01 -14.40
N LEU A 295 -24.43 6.24 -14.08
CA LEU A 295 -25.85 6.63 -14.11
C LEU A 295 -26.36 6.89 -15.52
N SER A 296 -25.49 6.97 -16.52
CA SER A 296 -25.86 7.16 -17.92
C SER A 296 -24.97 6.29 -18.80
N VAL A 297 -25.54 5.60 -19.77
CA VAL A 297 -24.76 4.80 -20.71
C VAL A 297 -23.92 5.73 -21.58
N PRO A 298 -22.57 5.60 -21.57
CA PRO A 298 -21.74 6.39 -22.48
C PRO A 298 -21.98 5.95 -23.92
N GLU A 299 -22.27 6.90 -24.81
CA GLU A 299 -22.38 6.64 -26.24
C GLU A 299 -21.05 6.10 -26.78
N ASP A 300 -21.11 5.10 -27.66
CA ASP A 300 -19.98 4.50 -28.35
C ASP A 300 -18.91 3.84 -27.45
N PHE A 301 -19.20 3.54 -26.18
CA PHE A 301 -18.29 2.71 -25.38
C PHE A 301 -18.32 1.26 -25.93
N MET A 302 -17.14 0.72 -26.22
CA MET A 302 -17.00 -0.58 -26.90
C MET A 302 -17.21 -1.80 -25.99
N GLY A 303 -17.14 -1.61 -24.67
CA GLY A 303 -17.36 -2.66 -23.67
C GLY A 303 -18.83 -2.78 -23.21
N THR A 304 -19.05 -3.51 -22.12
CA THR A 304 -20.34 -3.68 -21.49
C THR A 304 -20.65 -2.52 -20.55
N SER A 305 -21.74 -1.79 -20.82
CA SER A 305 -22.21 -0.72 -19.93
C SER A 305 -23.26 -1.24 -18.96
N LEU A 306 -23.04 -1.05 -17.65
CA LEU A 306 -23.98 -1.32 -16.58
C LEU A 306 -24.61 0.00 -16.13
N LEU A 307 -25.90 0.19 -16.46
CA LEU A 307 -26.65 1.40 -16.08
C LEU A 307 -27.06 1.32 -14.61
N PHE A 308 -26.27 1.94 -13.74
CA PHE A 308 -26.57 2.03 -12.31
C PHE A 308 -27.85 2.84 -12.06
N GLY A 309 -28.72 2.36 -11.18
CA GLY A 309 -30.04 2.95 -10.93
C GLY A 309 -31.14 2.44 -11.87
N SER A 310 -30.83 1.53 -12.82
CA SER A 310 -31.83 0.85 -13.67
C SER A 310 -32.62 -0.19 -12.88
N SER A 311 -33.57 -0.84 -13.54
CA SER A 311 -34.29 -1.97 -12.93
C SER A 311 -33.43 -3.19 -12.68
N GLU A 312 -32.32 -3.34 -13.42
CA GLU A 312 -31.37 -4.45 -13.32
C GLU A 312 -30.28 -4.20 -12.30
N PHE A 313 -29.76 -2.98 -12.23
CA PHE A 313 -28.67 -2.56 -11.33
C PHE A 313 -29.11 -1.40 -10.44
N LYS A 314 -30.14 -1.61 -9.61
CA LYS A 314 -30.68 -0.58 -8.72
C LYS A 314 -29.68 -0.07 -7.70
N THR A 315 -28.91 -1.00 -7.16
CA THR A 315 -27.94 -0.79 -6.07
C THR A 315 -26.64 -1.50 -6.39
N TRP A 316 -25.63 -1.28 -5.57
CA TRP A 316 -24.37 -1.99 -5.68
C TRP A 316 -24.46 -3.49 -5.36
N GLU A 317 -25.52 -3.96 -4.67
CA GLU A 317 -25.72 -5.40 -4.40
C GLU A 317 -26.04 -6.19 -5.69
N GLU A 318 -26.81 -5.61 -6.63
CA GLU A 318 -27.03 -6.24 -7.92
C GLU A 318 -25.76 -6.25 -8.77
N VAL A 319 -24.94 -5.19 -8.70
CA VAL A 319 -23.64 -5.14 -9.38
C VAL A 319 -22.71 -6.22 -8.81
N ILE A 320 -22.61 -6.35 -7.48
CA ILE A 320 -21.87 -7.44 -6.83
C ILE A 320 -22.34 -8.80 -7.36
N THR A 321 -23.64 -9.05 -7.32
CA THR A 321 -24.24 -10.31 -7.78
C THR A 321 -23.91 -10.60 -9.25
N TYR A 322 -23.87 -9.58 -10.09
CA TYR A 322 -23.50 -9.72 -11.50
C TYR A 322 -22.06 -10.19 -11.65
N PHE A 323 -21.10 -9.54 -10.97
CA PHE A 323 -19.68 -9.88 -11.07
C PHE A 323 -19.36 -11.22 -10.39
N ASP A 324 -19.99 -11.57 -9.27
CA ASP A 324 -19.88 -12.89 -8.62
C ASP A 324 -20.26 -14.03 -9.59
N ARG A 325 -21.30 -13.85 -10.42
CA ARG A 325 -21.70 -14.84 -11.44
C ARG A 325 -20.70 -14.97 -12.59
N LEU A 326 -19.90 -13.94 -12.85
CA LEU A 326 -18.86 -14.00 -13.87
C LEU A 326 -17.57 -14.70 -13.34
N GLY A 327 -17.55 -15.10 -12.07
CA GLY A 327 -16.41 -15.77 -11.45
C GLY A 327 -15.41 -14.78 -10.86
N GLY A 328 -15.91 -13.58 -10.50
CA GLY A 328 -15.16 -12.54 -9.80
C GLY A 328 -15.04 -12.83 -8.31
#